data_aba0ad8aa4b252d5ff99c6d0254a171d
#
_entry.id   aba0ad8aa4b252d5ff99c6d0254a171d
#
_cell.length_a   1.000
_cell.length_b   1.000
_cell.length_c   1.000
_cell.angle_alpha   90.00
_cell.angle_beta   90.00
_cell.angle_gamma   90.00
#
_symmetry.space_group_name_H-M   'P 1'
#
loop_
_entity.id
_entity.type
_entity.pdbx_description
1 polymer ?
#
loop_
_entity_poly.entity_id
_entity_poly.type
_entity_poly.pdbx_seq_one_letter_code
_entity_poly.pdbx_strand_id
1 'polypeptide(L)'
;MNLKYALRSEDTEQINVIAWAEWNQKTYPELKWLYHVPNQKGTRSGAETVKLKQMGVKSGVSDLCLPYPRGCYCGLYIEMKYGNGRHQKSQKEFLKDMAAAGHYVATCYTAEDAVTVLREYCGLELYSHMEEPNNSIWKENSISAVEKERKTI
;
A
#
# COMPACT_ATOMS: atom_id res chain seq x y z
N MET A 1 14.65 -5.90 -20.95
CA MET A 1 13.54 -5.40 -21.78
C MET A 1 13.82 -3.95 -22.15
N ASN A 2 13.76 -3.63 -23.42
CA ASN A 2 13.99 -2.25 -23.85
C ASN A 2 12.71 -1.44 -23.63
N LEU A 3 12.59 -0.80 -22.48
CA LEU A 3 11.42 -0.01 -22.06
C LEU A 3 11.07 1.14 -23.02
N LYS A 4 11.97 1.45 -23.97
CA LYS A 4 11.77 2.51 -24.97
C LYS A 4 10.58 2.27 -25.89
N TYR A 5 10.11 1.03 -25.98
CA TYR A 5 9.00 0.62 -26.87
C TYR A 5 7.80 0.05 -26.13
N ALA A 6 7.84 0.00 -24.80
CA ALA A 6 6.67 -0.42 -24.04
C ALA A 6 5.61 0.68 -24.08
N LEU A 7 4.39 0.33 -24.45
CA LEU A 7 3.25 1.24 -24.36
C LEU A 7 3.06 1.65 -22.90
N ARG A 8 3.19 2.93 -22.62
CA ARG A 8 2.97 3.44 -21.25
C ARG A 8 1.49 3.33 -20.89
N SER A 9 1.22 2.90 -19.70
CA SER A 9 -0.10 2.76 -19.12
C SER A 9 0.00 2.84 -17.59
N GLU A 10 -1.13 2.92 -16.91
CA GLU A 10 -1.19 2.84 -15.45
C GLU A 10 -0.49 1.57 -14.93
N ASP A 11 -0.76 0.43 -15.56
CA ASP A 11 -0.16 -0.85 -15.18
C ASP A 11 1.37 -0.87 -15.38
N THR A 12 1.85 -0.39 -16.52
CA THR A 12 3.30 -0.37 -16.78
C THR A 12 4.03 0.61 -15.87
N GLU A 13 3.42 1.73 -15.53
CA GLU A 13 3.98 2.66 -14.54
C GLU A 13 4.08 2.00 -13.17
N GLN A 14 3.05 1.29 -12.73
CA GLN A 14 3.08 0.55 -11.47
C GLN A 14 4.13 -0.56 -11.46
N ILE A 15 4.27 -1.33 -12.54
CA ILE A 15 5.31 -2.35 -12.68
C ILE A 15 6.70 -1.74 -12.50
N ASN A 16 6.93 -0.57 -13.08
CA ASN A 16 8.19 0.14 -12.95
C ASN A 16 8.47 0.61 -11.51
N VAL A 17 7.44 1.02 -10.78
CA VAL A 17 7.56 1.36 -9.35
C VAL A 17 8.00 0.15 -8.53
N ILE A 18 7.35 -0.99 -8.73
CA ILE A 18 7.68 -2.24 -8.02
C ILE A 18 9.10 -2.69 -8.37
N ALA A 19 9.49 -2.65 -9.65
CA ALA A 19 10.85 -2.98 -10.07
C ALA A 19 11.88 -2.08 -9.39
N TRP A 20 11.64 -0.77 -9.35
CA TRP A 20 12.51 0.15 -8.62
C TRP A 20 12.60 -0.19 -7.13
N ALA A 21 11.47 -0.49 -6.49
CA ALA A 21 11.44 -0.86 -5.08
C ALA A 21 12.27 -2.12 -4.79
N GLU A 22 12.15 -3.14 -5.64
CA GLU A 22 12.94 -4.37 -5.50
C GLU A 22 14.45 -4.12 -5.63
N TRP A 23 14.86 -3.26 -6.56
CA TRP A 23 16.27 -2.89 -6.75
C TRP A 23 16.85 -2.04 -5.63
N ASN A 24 16.02 -1.37 -4.86
CA ASN A 24 16.44 -0.43 -3.82
C ASN A 24 16.23 -0.94 -2.39
N GLN A 25 15.95 -2.21 -2.20
CA GLN A 25 15.76 -2.81 -0.87
C GLN A 25 17.01 -2.74 0.03
N LYS A 26 18.21 -2.70 -0.55
CA LYS A 26 19.43 -2.51 0.24
C LYS A 26 19.48 -1.12 0.87
N THR A 27 19.04 -0.10 0.16
CA THR A 27 19.00 1.28 0.64
C THR A 27 17.80 1.52 1.55
N TYR A 28 16.66 0.96 1.20
CA TYR A 28 15.38 1.10 1.91
C TYR A 28 14.80 -0.31 2.17
N PRO A 29 15.20 -0.97 3.26
CA PRO A 29 14.78 -2.36 3.53
C PRO A 29 13.27 -2.55 3.61
N GLU A 30 12.52 -1.54 4.03
CA GLU A 30 11.07 -1.54 4.11
C GLU A 30 10.37 -1.72 2.76
N LEU A 31 11.02 -1.37 1.65
CA LEU A 31 10.47 -1.55 0.30
C LEU A 31 10.19 -3.01 -0.06
N LYS A 32 10.79 -3.96 0.67
CA LYS A 32 10.44 -5.38 0.58
C LYS A 32 8.93 -5.62 0.74
N TRP A 33 8.27 -4.77 1.53
CA TRP A 33 6.87 -4.93 1.89
C TRP A 33 5.94 -3.96 1.17
N LEU A 34 6.44 -3.25 0.17
CA LEU A 34 5.58 -2.50 -0.75
C LEU A 34 4.77 -3.50 -1.58
N TYR A 35 3.46 -3.45 -1.49
CA TYR A 35 2.59 -4.38 -2.20
C TYR A 35 1.44 -3.68 -2.93
N HIS A 36 0.95 -4.37 -3.95
CA HIS A 36 -0.22 -3.97 -4.71
C HIS A 36 -1.50 -4.53 -4.07
N VAL A 37 -2.52 -3.68 -4.01
CA VAL A 37 -3.87 -4.09 -3.65
C VAL A 37 -4.65 -4.31 -4.94
N PRO A 38 -5.02 -5.56 -5.27
CA PRO A 38 -5.72 -5.85 -6.54
C PRO A 38 -7.05 -5.12 -6.62
N ASN A 39 -7.24 -4.38 -7.71
CA ASN A 39 -8.52 -3.76 -8.06
C ASN A 39 -9.36 -4.73 -8.90
N GLN A 40 -10.68 -4.69 -8.68
CA GLN A 40 -11.63 -5.51 -9.42
C GLN A 40 -11.97 -4.95 -10.81
N LYS A 41 -11.00 -4.36 -11.50
CA LYS A 41 -11.20 -3.96 -12.89
C LYS A 41 -11.04 -5.19 -13.79
N GLY A 42 -12.09 -5.65 -14.42
CA GLY A 42 -11.99 -6.62 -15.49
C GLY A 42 -13.08 -7.69 -15.53
N THR A 43 -12.83 -8.70 -16.32
CA THR A 43 -13.69 -9.76 -16.84
C THR A 43 -14.06 -10.85 -15.84
N ARG A 44 -14.15 -10.54 -14.55
CA ARG A 44 -14.57 -11.52 -13.54
C ARG A 44 -16.07 -11.78 -13.63
N SER A 45 -16.48 -13.02 -13.43
CA SER A 45 -17.89 -13.37 -13.35
C SER A 45 -18.58 -12.64 -12.18
N GLY A 46 -19.89 -12.42 -12.28
CA GLY A 46 -20.67 -11.82 -11.20
C GLY A 46 -20.56 -12.59 -9.88
N ALA A 47 -20.48 -13.93 -9.95
CA ALA A 47 -20.28 -14.80 -8.79
C ALA A 47 -18.93 -14.57 -8.10
N GLU A 48 -17.84 -14.42 -8.86
CA GLU A 48 -16.50 -14.10 -8.32
C GLU A 48 -16.49 -12.71 -7.67
N THR A 49 -17.14 -11.73 -8.28
CA THR A 49 -17.25 -10.38 -7.73
C THR A 49 -17.98 -10.38 -6.40
N VAL A 50 -19.09 -11.09 -6.29
CA VAL A 50 -19.87 -11.25 -5.05
C VAL A 50 -19.02 -11.91 -3.97
N LYS A 51 -18.33 -13.02 -4.31
CA LYS A 51 -17.45 -13.73 -3.38
C LYS A 51 -16.34 -12.83 -2.85
N LEU A 52 -15.67 -12.07 -3.70
CA LEU A 52 -14.60 -11.16 -3.30
C LEU A 52 -15.10 -10.06 -2.37
N LYS A 53 -16.28 -9.50 -2.65
CA LYS A 53 -16.94 -8.54 -1.75
C LYS A 53 -17.24 -9.14 -0.38
N GLN A 54 -17.76 -10.37 -0.35
CA GLN A 54 -18.00 -11.10 0.91
C GLN A 54 -16.72 -11.38 1.68
N MET A 55 -15.60 -11.58 1.00
CA MET A 55 -14.28 -11.73 1.59
C MET A 55 -13.66 -10.41 2.06
N GLY A 56 -14.31 -9.28 1.82
CA GLY A 56 -13.86 -7.98 2.30
C GLY A 56 -13.06 -7.15 1.29
N VAL A 57 -13.05 -7.51 0.02
CA VAL A 57 -12.46 -6.66 -1.02
C VAL A 57 -13.28 -5.38 -1.17
N LYS A 58 -12.62 -4.23 -1.09
CA LYS A 58 -13.24 -2.91 -1.13
C LYS A 58 -12.87 -2.17 -2.41
N SER A 59 -13.85 -1.52 -3.03
CA SER A 59 -13.56 -0.58 -4.10
C SER A 59 -12.91 0.69 -3.57
N GLY A 60 -12.07 1.33 -4.36
CA GLY A 60 -11.47 2.61 -4.02
C GLY A 60 -10.17 2.52 -3.22
N VAL A 61 -9.78 1.35 -2.72
CA VAL A 61 -8.49 1.17 -2.05
C VAL A 61 -7.37 1.45 -3.04
N SER A 62 -6.36 2.22 -2.58
CA SER A 62 -5.22 2.61 -3.42
C SER A 62 -4.41 1.42 -3.93
N ASP A 63 -3.74 1.62 -5.07
CA ASP A 63 -3.02 0.56 -5.78
C ASP A 63 -1.86 -0.04 -5.00
N LEU A 64 -1.11 0.80 -4.27
CA LEU A 64 0.08 0.40 -3.54
C LEU A 64 -0.02 0.78 -2.07
N CYS A 65 0.48 -0.09 -1.21
CA CYS A 65 0.58 0.14 0.22
C CYS A 65 1.98 -0.18 0.74
N LEU A 66 2.53 0.71 1.55
CA LEU A 66 3.72 0.49 2.35
C LEU A 66 3.34 0.60 3.83
N PRO A 67 3.19 -0.53 4.54
CA PRO A 67 2.69 -0.55 5.92
C PRO A 67 3.79 -0.27 6.96
N TYR A 68 4.59 0.75 6.73
CA TYR A 68 5.68 1.17 7.61
C TYR A 68 5.46 2.58 8.12
N PRO A 69 5.40 2.80 9.43
CA PRO A 69 5.33 4.15 10.00
C PRO A 69 6.62 4.93 9.75
N ARG A 70 6.46 6.18 9.35
CA ARG A 70 7.56 7.15 9.21
C ARG A 70 7.09 8.54 9.59
N GLY A 71 7.95 9.33 10.24
CA GLY A 71 7.58 10.66 10.72
C GLY A 71 6.34 10.61 11.60
N CYS A 72 5.32 11.37 11.24
CA CYS A 72 4.01 11.35 11.92
C CYS A 72 2.99 10.42 11.25
N TYR A 73 3.40 9.66 10.22
CA TYR A 73 2.49 8.83 9.44
C TYR A 73 2.53 7.37 9.88
N CYS A 74 1.38 6.72 9.88
CA CYS A 74 1.26 5.31 10.24
C CYS A 74 1.47 4.34 9.08
N GLY A 75 1.59 4.83 7.86
CA GLY A 75 1.82 4.08 6.64
C GLY A 75 1.64 4.96 5.42
N LEU A 76 1.85 4.39 4.24
CA LEU A 76 1.78 5.06 2.95
C LEU A 76 0.83 4.34 2.02
N TYR A 77 -0.05 5.09 1.36
CA TYR A 77 -0.85 4.63 0.22
C TYR A 77 -0.54 5.46 -1.02
N ILE A 78 -0.33 4.78 -2.14
CA ILE A 78 -0.15 5.42 -3.45
C ILE A 78 -1.24 4.95 -4.40
N GLU A 79 -1.98 5.91 -4.93
CA GLU A 79 -2.90 5.70 -6.03
C GLU A 79 -2.18 6.01 -7.34
N MET A 80 -2.14 5.04 -8.25
CA MET A 80 -1.55 5.22 -9.57
C MET A 80 -2.62 5.71 -10.55
N LYS A 81 -2.28 6.71 -11.32
CA LYS A 81 -3.07 7.23 -12.44
C LYS A 81 -2.18 7.35 -13.67
N TYR A 82 -2.80 7.49 -14.82
CA TYR A 82 -2.09 7.72 -16.08
C TYR A 82 -2.78 8.82 -16.90
N GLY A 83 -1.97 9.65 -17.54
CA GLY A 83 -2.48 10.72 -18.41
C GLY A 83 -3.40 11.69 -17.66
N ASN A 84 -4.64 11.81 -18.12
CA ASN A 84 -5.67 12.66 -17.52
C ASN A 84 -6.64 11.89 -16.59
N GLY A 85 -6.21 10.73 -16.10
CA GLY A 85 -7.00 9.90 -15.22
C GLY A 85 -7.47 10.66 -13.97
N ARG A 86 -8.73 10.49 -13.62
CA ARG A 86 -9.35 11.12 -12.45
C ARG A 86 -9.73 10.08 -11.42
N HIS A 87 -9.78 10.49 -10.16
CA HIS A 87 -10.27 9.63 -9.10
C HIS A 87 -11.75 9.36 -9.24
N GLN A 88 -12.12 8.09 -9.03
CA GLN A 88 -13.51 7.73 -8.79
C GLN A 88 -13.94 8.19 -7.38
N LYS A 89 -15.23 8.29 -7.15
CA LYS A 89 -15.78 8.72 -5.84
C LYS A 89 -15.25 7.87 -4.68
N SER A 90 -15.22 6.54 -4.85
CA SER A 90 -14.70 5.62 -3.84
C SER A 90 -13.22 5.80 -3.55
N GLN A 91 -12.42 6.15 -4.57
CA GLN A 91 -11.00 6.44 -4.39
C GLN A 91 -10.77 7.73 -3.60
N LYS A 92 -11.55 8.77 -3.87
CA LYS A 92 -11.49 10.03 -3.10
C LYS A 92 -11.86 9.81 -1.63
N GLU A 93 -12.90 9.03 -1.38
CA GLU A 93 -13.34 8.67 -0.03
C GLU A 93 -12.24 7.92 0.73
N PHE A 94 -11.66 6.90 0.11
CA PHE A 94 -10.57 6.13 0.71
C PHE A 94 -9.37 7.02 1.06
N LEU A 95 -8.88 7.82 0.11
CA LEU A 95 -7.73 8.69 0.32
C LEU A 95 -7.98 9.71 1.43
N LYS A 96 -9.18 10.29 1.46
CA LYS A 96 -9.58 11.25 2.49
C LYS A 96 -9.61 10.60 3.87
N ASP A 97 -10.22 9.42 4.00
CA ASP A 97 -10.33 8.71 5.27
C ASP A 97 -8.96 8.23 5.77
N MET A 98 -8.10 7.75 4.87
CA MET A 98 -6.76 7.31 5.22
C MET A 98 -5.87 8.48 5.64
N ALA A 99 -5.96 9.62 4.98
CA ALA A 99 -5.24 10.83 5.38
C ALA A 99 -5.70 11.29 6.78
N ALA A 100 -7.01 11.30 7.03
CA ALA A 100 -7.57 11.66 8.33
C ALA A 100 -7.14 10.67 9.44
N ALA A 101 -6.92 9.41 9.10
CA ALA A 101 -6.44 8.37 10.03
C ALA A 101 -4.92 8.42 10.27
N GLY A 102 -4.19 9.31 9.62
CA GLY A 102 -2.75 9.49 9.83
C GLY A 102 -1.84 8.82 8.80
N HIS A 103 -2.37 8.35 7.69
CA HIS A 103 -1.55 7.82 6.59
C HIS A 103 -1.04 8.94 5.70
N TYR A 104 0.16 8.74 5.14
CA TYR A 104 0.61 9.51 3.99
C TYR A 104 -0.12 8.97 2.75
N VAL A 105 -0.81 9.82 2.02
CA VAL A 105 -1.51 9.44 0.80
C VAL A 105 -1.01 10.26 -0.38
N ALA A 106 -0.79 9.60 -1.50
CA ALA A 106 -0.31 10.25 -2.71
C ALA A 106 -1.02 9.70 -3.94
N THR A 107 -1.24 10.56 -4.91
CA THR A 107 -1.64 10.17 -6.27
C THR A 107 -0.49 10.47 -7.21
N CYS A 108 -0.05 9.46 -7.93
CA CYS A 108 1.10 9.52 -8.82
C CYS A 108 0.68 9.20 -10.24
N TYR A 109 1.11 10.02 -11.20
CA TYR A 109 0.77 9.87 -12.60
C TYR A 109 1.86 9.18 -13.42
N THR A 110 3.05 9.06 -12.84
CA THR A 110 4.20 8.38 -13.43
C THR A 110 4.92 7.53 -12.39
N ALA A 111 5.73 6.57 -12.85
CA ALA A 111 6.61 5.82 -11.96
C ALA A 111 7.60 6.74 -11.25
N GLU A 112 8.10 7.77 -11.94
CA GLU A 112 9.03 8.76 -11.39
C GLU A 112 8.40 9.52 -10.21
N ASP A 113 7.15 9.91 -10.31
CA ASP A 113 6.41 10.55 -9.22
C ASP A 113 6.31 9.63 -8.00
N ALA A 114 5.96 8.38 -8.22
CA ALA A 114 5.85 7.40 -7.14
C ALA A 114 7.20 7.10 -6.48
N VAL A 115 8.26 7.01 -7.27
CA VAL A 115 9.64 6.85 -6.75
C VAL A 115 10.04 8.04 -5.90
N THR A 116 9.71 9.26 -6.31
CA THR A 116 9.96 10.47 -5.52
C THR A 116 9.23 10.41 -4.18
N VAL A 117 7.95 10.04 -4.20
CA VAL A 117 7.15 9.87 -2.97
C VAL A 117 7.76 8.81 -2.05
N LEU A 118 8.16 7.66 -2.59
CA LEU A 118 8.78 6.58 -1.81
C LEU A 118 10.10 7.00 -1.19
N ARG A 119 10.95 7.71 -1.93
CA ARG A 119 12.21 8.26 -1.40
C ARG A 119 11.98 9.26 -0.28
N GLU A 120 11.04 10.17 -0.46
CA GLU A 120 10.68 11.15 0.57
C GLU A 120 10.13 10.46 1.81
N TYR A 121 9.21 9.53 1.64
CA TYR A 121 8.61 8.81 2.75
C TYR A 121 9.62 7.97 3.53
N CYS A 122 10.42 7.16 2.84
CA CYS A 122 11.48 6.34 3.46
C CYS A 122 12.62 7.18 4.05
N GLY A 123 12.75 8.44 3.64
CA GLY A 123 13.71 9.40 4.18
C GLY A 123 13.23 10.15 5.42
N LEU A 124 11.94 10.03 5.79
CA LEU A 124 11.43 10.61 7.01
C LEU A 124 12.02 9.92 8.24
N GLU A 125 12.03 10.62 9.37
CA GLU A 125 12.48 10.05 10.63
C GLU A 125 11.66 8.80 11.01
N LEU A 126 12.31 7.88 11.72
CA LEU A 126 11.60 6.76 12.33
C LEU A 126 10.53 7.30 13.27
N TYR A 127 9.39 6.63 13.29
CA TYR A 127 8.28 7.00 14.15
C TYR A 127 8.72 6.96 15.62
N SER A 128 8.72 8.11 16.29
CA SER A 128 9.31 8.28 17.63
C SER A 128 8.56 7.59 18.77
N HIS A 129 7.37 7.06 18.49
CA HIS A 129 6.58 6.31 19.46
C HIS A 129 6.78 4.79 19.39
N MET A 130 7.60 4.31 18.46
CA MET A 130 8.07 2.94 18.48
C MET A 130 9.37 2.84 19.26
N GLU A 131 9.28 3.01 20.58
CA GLU A 131 10.22 2.34 21.45
C GLU A 131 10.12 0.86 21.09
N GLU A 132 11.22 0.23 20.83
CA GLU A 132 11.40 -1.16 20.39
C GLU A 132 10.14 -1.91 19.90
N PRO A 133 10.15 -2.54 18.75
CA PRO A 133 9.00 -3.28 18.26
C PRO A 133 8.51 -4.23 19.36
N ASN A 134 7.25 -4.11 19.74
CA ASN A 134 6.66 -5.01 20.72
C ASN A 134 6.63 -6.44 20.14
N ASN A 135 7.77 -7.10 20.19
CA ASN A 135 7.94 -8.47 19.72
C ASN A 135 7.12 -9.48 20.53
N SER A 136 6.43 -9.05 21.59
CA SER A 136 5.55 -9.93 22.37
C SER A 136 4.35 -10.43 21.57
N ILE A 137 3.95 -9.71 20.52
CA ILE A 137 2.85 -10.11 19.63
C ILE A 137 3.30 -11.17 18.61
N TRP A 138 4.62 -11.32 18.39
CA TRP A 138 5.21 -12.22 17.38
C TRP A 138 5.83 -13.49 17.93
N LYS A 139 5.48 -13.87 19.12
CA LYS A 139 5.81 -15.24 19.55
C LYS A 139 4.90 -16.21 18.80
N GLU A 140 5.45 -17.34 18.41
CA GLU A 140 4.76 -18.46 17.74
C GLU A 140 3.41 -18.86 18.35
N ASN A 141 3.06 -18.28 19.48
CA ASN A 141 1.85 -18.50 20.26
C ASN A 141 0.94 -17.26 20.35
N SER A 142 0.97 -16.36 19.38
CA SER A 142 0.10 -15.18 19.39
C SER A 142 -1.40 -15.55 19.47
N ILE A 143 -1.80 -16.69 18.90
CA ILE A 143 -3.14 -17.26 19.04
C ILE A 143 -3.45 -17.62 20.49
N SER A 144 -2.47 -18.15 21.23
CA SER A 144 -2.67 -18.50 22.63
C SER A 144 -2.76 -17.29 23.55
N ALA A 145 -2.17 -16.14 23.19
CA ALA A 145 -2.33 -14.90 23.93
C ALA A 145 -3.76 -14.37 23.80
N VAL A 146 -4.33 -14.38 22.59
CA VAL A 146 -5.72 -13.98 22.34
C VAL A 146 -6.71 -14.92 23.05
N GLU A 147 -6.43 -16.22 23.06
CA GLU A 147 -7.25 -17.20 23.78
C GLU A 147 -7.17 -17.03 25.31
N LYS A 148 -5.99 -16.69 25.83
CA LYS A 148 -5.83 -16.40 27.27
C LYS A 148 -6.62 -15.16 27.70
N GLU A 149 -6.60 -14.10 26.91
CA GLU A 149 -7.40 -12.91 27.19
C GLU A 149 -8.91 -13.20 27.15
N ARG A 150 -9.38 -14.03 26.23
CA ARG A 150 -10.78 -14.46 26.16
C ARG A 150 -11.22 -15.32 27.33
N LYS A 151 -10.31 -16.10 27.94
CA LYS A 151 -10.61 -16.93 29.12
C LYS A 151 -10.58 -16.15 30.44
N THR A 152 -10.04 -14.94 30.42
CA THR A 152 -9.94 -14.08 31.62
C THR A 152 -11.10 -13.10 31.74
N ILE A 153 -11.95 -13.03 30.73
CA ILE A 153 -13.20 -12.28 30.72
C ILE A 153 -14.36 -13.21 31.07
#